data_86bc7b5b1afad81f842ea918f9d055c7
#
_entry.id   86bc7b5b1afad81f842ea918f9d055c7
#
_cell.length_a   1.000
_cell.length_b   1.000
_cell.length_c   1.000
_cell.angle_alpha   90.00
_cell.angle_beta   90.00
_cell.angle_gamma   90.00
#
_symmetry.space_group_name_H-M   'P 1'
#
loop_
_entity.id
_entity.type
_entity.pdbx_description
1 polymer ?
#
loop_
_entity_poly.entity_id
_entity_poly.type
_entity_poly.pdbx_seq_one_letter_code
_entity_poly.pdbx_strand_id
1 'polypeptide(L)'
;MYRFALILILLTIALPVSAQPLVSVEWLEQNKNKPDLVLLDLQSNQNYLRFHIPGSVNTEYSHWRTEKKGQPKVLPPVPIMEKLIGSLGISNKSHVVLIPLGASAGDMAVAARVYWSFKVLGHDKVSILDGGLIAYAETRKYPLEKGNHQLKPATFKANYRAEMNPDAEAVKQAINSGALAVDNRTRAEFLGIYKGGAKERPGSLPGAVNLNYDWLTVNGSGKLHKLENLKQIYTAGNVPLQGAQINYCHTGNRASLAWFVSHELLGNSQAKLYDGSTQEWAADSTLPMDQQVQLSF
;
A
#
# COMPACT_ATOMS: atom_id res chain seq x y z
N MET A 1 31.69 42.45 41.19
CA MET A 1 30.47 41.62 41.05
C MET A 1 30.29 41.28 39.58
N TYR A 2 30.73 40.10 39.16
CA TYR A 2 30.56 39.63 37.77
C TYR A 2 29.25 38.85 37.68
N ARG A 3 28.30 39.31 36.85
CA ARG A 3 27.06 38.61 36.52
C ARG A 3 27.33 37.65 35.33
N PHE A 4 27.36 36.37 35.58
CA PHE A 4 27.34 35.34 34.53
C PHE A 4 25.93 35.22 33.96
N ALA A 5 25.73 35.60 32.71
CA ALA A 5 24.50 35.34 31.99
C ALA A 5 24.55 33.88 31.47
N LEU A 6 23.67 33.03 31.97
CA LEU A 6 23.47 31.65 31.49
C LEU A 6 22.65 31.72 30.17
N ILE A 7 23.31 31.49 29.02
CA ILE A 7 22.60 31.35 27.73
C ILE A 7 22.09 29.92 27.66
N LEU A 8 20.79 29.76 27.82
CA LEU A 8 20.08 28.50 27.60
C LEU A 8 19.89 28.29 26.08
N ILE A 9 20.71 27.41 25.48
CA ILE A 9 20.55 26.99 24.08
C ILE A 9 19.42 25.96 24.05
N LEU A 10 18.23 26.38 23.61
CA LEU A 10 17.13 25.46 23.28
C LEU A 10 17.48 24.70 22.00
N LEU A 11 17.91 23.46 22.13
CA LEU A 11 18.04 22.52 20.99
C LEU A 11 16.63 22.13 20.57
N THR A 12 16.10 22.75 19.52
CA THR A 12 14.86 22.28 18.85
C THR A 12 15.18 21.02 18.06
N ILE A 13 14.83 19.86 18.60
CA ILE A 13 14.83 18.59 17.86
C ILE A 13 13.69 18.70 16.86
N ALA A 14 14.01 18.97 15.59
CA ALA A 14 13.07 18.85 14.50
C ALA A 14 12.72 17.36 14.32
N LEU A 15 11.57 16.94 14.80
CA LEU A 15 11.03 15.62 14.48
C LEU A 15 10.83 15.53 12.97
N PRO A 16 11.20 14.41 12.35
CA PRO A 16 10.94 14.22 10.92
C PRO A 16 9.43 14.34 10.68
N VAL A 17 9.02 15.35 9.94
CA VAL A 17 7.64 15.50 9.49
C VAL A 17 7.39 14.39 8.48
N SER A 18 6.72 13.32 8.92
CA SER A 18 6.20 12.29 8.02
C SER A 18 5.19 12.92 7.08
N ALA A 19 5.22 12.56 5.80
CA ALA A 19 4.22 13.00 4.85
C ALA A 19 2.83 12.47 5.28
N GLN A 20 1.77 13.27 5.07
CA GLN A 20 0.40 12.80 5.29
C GLN A 20 0.13 11.62 4.34
N PRO A 21 -0.30 10.44 4.84
CA PRO A 21 -0.43 9.23 4.02
C PRO A 21 -1.46 9.36 2.89
N LEU A 22 -2.58 10.02 3.17
CA LEU A 22 -3.68 10.25 2.23
C LEU A 22 -3.88 11.75 2.04
N VAL A 23 -3.92 12.23 0.79
CA VAL A 23 -4.07 13.64 0.46
C VAL A 23 -5.29 13.88 -0.43
N SER A 24 -5.92 15.06 -0.29
CA SER A 24 -7.05 15.47 -1.12
C SER A 24 -6.59 16.15 -2.41
N VAL A 25 -7.54 16.34 -3.34
CA VAL A 25 -7.31 17.10 -4.58
C VAL A 25 -6.91 18.54 -4.26
N GLU A 26 -7.53 19.17 -3.28
CA GLU A 26 -7.23 20.54 -2.86
C GLU A 26 -5.80 20.64 -2.30
N TRP A 27 -5.41 19.67 -1.48
CA TRP A 27 -4.04 19.60 -0.97
C TRP A 27 -3.03 19.47 -2.13
N LEU A 28 -3.32 18.60 -3.10
CA LEU A 28 -2.45 18.40 -4.26
C LEU A 28 -2.28 19.71 -5.04
N GLU A 29 -3.36 20.41 -5.36
CA GLU A 29 -3.31 21.67 -6.11
C GLU A 29 -2.51 22.76 -5.40
N GLN A 30 -2.61 22.84 -4.08
CA GLN A 30 -1.84 23.78 -3.27
C GLN A 30 -0.35 23.45 -3.22
N ASN A 31 0.04 22.20 -3.47
CA ASN A 31 1.40 21.72 -3.26
C ASN A 31 2.13 21.25 -4.53
N LYS A 32 1.43 21.01 -5.64
CA LYS A 32 2.00 20.38 -6.86
C LYS A 32 3.21 21.10 -7.46
N ASN A 33 3.37 22.40 -7.17
CA ASN A 33 4.50 23.20 -7.66
C ASN A 33 5.73 23.17 -6.74
N LYS A 34 5.70 22.40 -5.64
CA LYS A 34 6.86 22.23 -4.76
C LYS A 34 7.96 21.46 -5.51
N PRO A 35 9.23 21.92 -5.45
CA PRO A 35 10.31 21.35 -6.26
C PRO A 35 10.68 19.91 -5.91
N ASP A 36 10.34 19.44 -4.73
CA ASP A 36 10.56 18.09 -4.25
C ASP A 36 9.36 17.16 -4.41
N LEU A 37 8.20 17.66 -4.90
CA LEU A 37 7.01 16.86 -5.11
C LEU A 37 7.07 16.16 -6.48
N VAL A 38 6.87 14.84 -6.48
CA VAL A 38 6.77 14.02 -7.69
C VAL A 38 5.39 13.38 -7.73
N LEU A 39 4.66 13.63 -8.80
CA LEU A 39 3.36 13.03 -9.07
C LEU A 39 3.57 11.74 -9.87
N LEU A 40 3.23 10.60 -9.28
CA LEU A 40 3.43 9.28 -9.88
C LEU A 40 2.09 8.65 -10.27
N ASP A 41 1.77 8.69 -11.55
CA ASP A 41 0.55 8.14 -12.13
C ASP A 41 0.68 6.62 -12.33
N LEU A 42 -0.30 5.87 -11.80
CA LEU A 42 -0.33 4.41 -11.79
C LEU A 42 -1.28 3.80 -12.82
N GLN A 43 -1.80 4.60 -13.74
CA GLN A 43 -2.61 4.10 -14.84
C GLN A 43 -1.80 3.23 -15.80
N SER A 44 -2.51 2.47 -16.67
CA SER A 44 -1.86 1.93 -17.86
C SER A 44 -1.28 3.06 -18.71
N ASN A 45 -0.16 2.83 -19.38
CA ASN A 45 0.46 3.83 -20.24
C ASN A 45 -0.52 4.37 -21.29
N GLN A 46 -1.37 3.50 -21.87
CA GLN A 46 -2.39 3.91 -22.83
C GLN A 46 -3.37 4.94 -22.27
N ASN A 47 -3.82 4.78 -21.03
CA ASN A 47 -4.74 5.72 -20.39
C ASN A 47 -4.04 7.02 -20.00
N TYR A 48 -2.84 6.91 -19.45
CA TYR A 48 -2.00 8.06 -19.09
C TYR A 48 -1.74 8.99 -20.29
N LEU A 49 -1.39 8.44 -21.46
CA LEU A 49 -1.18 9.23 -22.67
C LEU A 49 -2.41 10.00 -23.13
N ARG A 50 -3.60 9.54 -22.75
CA ARG A 50 -4.86 10.20 -23.08
C ARG A 50 -5.22 11.32 -22.12
N PHE A 51 -5.06 11.08 -20.80
CA PHE A 51 -5.37 12.05 -19.76
C PHE A 51 -4.62 11.72 -18.48
N HIS A 52 -3.93 12.72 -17.94
CA HIS A 52 -3.25 12.63 -16.64
C HIS A 52 -3.22 14.00 -15.95
N ILE A 53 -2.88 14.05 -14.67
CA ILE A 53 -2.66 15.29 -13.93
C ILE A 53 -1.37 15.94 -14.44
N PRO A 54 -1.38 17.25 -14.80
CA PRO A 54 -0.23 17.93 -15.35
C PRO A 54 1.04 17.76 -14.51
N GLY A 55 2.14 17.42 -15.20
CA GLY A 55 3.45 17.20 -14.57
C GLY A 55 3.62 15.85 -13.89
N SER A 56 2.64 14.96 -13.93
CA SER A 56 2.81 13.58 -13.44
C SER A 56 3.66 12.74 -14.39
N VAL A 57 4.43 11.79 -13.84
CA VAL A 57 5.14 10.76 -14.59
C VAL A 57 4.43 9.42 -14.43
N ASN A 58 4.48 8.58 -15.46
CA ASN A 58 3.77 7.30 -15.44
C ASN A 58 4.66 6.13 -15.07
N THR A 59 4.11 5.19 -14.33
CA THR A 59 4.66 3.85 -14.14
C THR A 59 3.55 2.82 -14.11
N GLU A 60 3.72 1.71 -14.81
CA GLU A 60 2.75 0.62 -14.74
C GLU A 60 2.98 -0.25 -13.52
N TYR A 61 1.89 -0.72 -12.92
CA TYR A 61 1.91 -1.56 -11.72
C TYR A 61 2.75 -2.82 -11.89
N SER A 62 2.83 -3.39 -13.09
CA SER A 62 3.66 -4.53 -13.44
C SER A 62 5.15 -4.33 -13.10
N HIS A 63 5.65 -3.08 -13.15
CA HIS A 63 7.04 -2.77 -12.80
C HIS A 63 7.34 -2.87 -11.29
N TRP A 64 6.30 -2.84 -10.46
CA TRP A 64 6.40 -2.89 -8.98
C TRP A 64 6.26 -4.28 -8.44
N ARG A 65 6.18 -5.26 -9.31
CA ARG A 65 6.01 -6.67 -8.98
C ARG A 65 6.79 -7.52 -9.96
N THR A 66 7.39 -8.61 -9.44
CA THR A 66 8.09 -9.56 -10.27
C THR A 66 7.73 -10.98 -9.85
N GLU A 67 7.97 -11.92 -10.75
CA GLU A 67 7.87 -13.34 -10.42
C GLU A 67 9.11 -13.77 -9.69
N LYS A 68 8.94 -14.46 -8.57
CA LYS A 68 9.95 -15.25 -7.88
C LYS A 68 9.58 -16.71 -8.07
N LYS A 69 10.57 -17.60 -8.16
CA LYS A 69 10.32 -19.04 -8.35
C LYS A 69 9.25 -19.54 -7.37
N GLY A 70 8.12 -19.99 -7.88
CA GLY A 70 6.98 -20.46 -7.10
C GLY A 70 6.11 -19.35 -6.45
N GLN A 71 6.46 -18.09 -6.63
CA GLN A 71 5.77 -16.94 -6.03
C GLN A 71 5.73 -15.77 -7.02
N PRO A 72 4.87 -15.81 -8.02
CA PRO A 72 4.72 -14.66 -8.91
C PRO A 72 4.20 -13.44 -8.14
N LYS A 73 4.53 -12.23 -8.63
CA LYS A 73 3.96 -10.97 -8.14
C LYS A 73 4.38 -10.51 -6.74
N VAL A 74 5.61 -10.80 -6.33
CA VAL A 74 6.23 -10.25 -5.10
C VAL A 74 7.03 -8.97 -5.37
N LEU A 75 7.46 -8.28 -4.30
CA LEU A 75 8.32 -7.09 -4.41
C LEU A 75 9.62 -7.43 -5.18
N PRO A 76 9.98 -6.65 -6.22
CA PRO A 76 11.23 -6.85 -6.94
C PRO A 76 12.46 -6.65 -6.06
N PRO A 77 13.62 -7.26 -6.42
CA PRO A 77 14.88 -7.04 -5.73
C PRO A 77 15.25 -5.56 -5.61
N VAL A 78 15.85 -5.17 -4.48
CA VAL A 78 16.22 -3.78 -4.17
C VAL A 78 16.95 -3.06 -5.31
N PRO A 79 17.98 -3.65 -5.98
CA PRO A 79 18.66 -2.95 -7.08
C PRO A 79 17.76 -2.63 -8.27
N ILE A 80 16.76 -3.49 -8.55
CA ILE A 80 15.77 -3.24 -9.61
C ILE A 80 14.87 -2.07 -9.22
N MET A 81 14.42 -2.03 -7.97
CA MET A 81 13.59 -0.94 -7.46
C MET A 81 14.34 0.40 -7.39
N GLU A 82 15.60 0.42 -6.97
CA GLU A 82 16.44 1.62 -6.99
C GLU A 82 16.54 2.19 -8.41
N LYS A 83 16.78 1.32 -9.39
CA LYS A 83 16.87 1.72 -10.81
C LYS A 83 15.53 2.23 -11.34
N LEU A 84 14.42 1.53 -11.05
CA LEU A 84 13.07 1.94 -11.46
C LEU A 84 12.74 3.32 -10.87
N ILE A 85 12.83 3.47 -9.55
CA ILE A 85 12.46 4.69 -8.84
C ILE A 85 13.34 5.86 -9.31
N GLY A 86 14.65 5.65 -9.45
CA GLY A 86 15.55 6.67 -9.95
C GLY A 86 15.25 7.10 -11.39
N SER A 87 14.86 6.16 -12.28
CA SER A 87 14.49 6.48 -13.67
C SER A 87 13.22 7.32 -13.77
N LEU A 88 12.34 7.28 -12.76
CA LEU A 88 11.14 8.12 -12.66
C LEU A 88 11.43 9.53 -12.10
N GLY A 89 12.70 9.90 -11.91
CA GLY A 89 13.10 11.20 -11.38
C GLY A 89 12.96 11.31 -9.85
N ILE A 90 12.74 10.20 -9.14
CA ILE A 90 12.53 10.17 -7.69
C ILE A 90 13.87 9.95 -6.97
N SER A 91 14.17 10.81 -6.01
CA SER A 91 15.30 10.70 -5.09
C SER A 91 14.82 10.46 -3.66
N ASN A 92 15.74 10.20 -2.72
CA ASN A 92 15.41 10.09 -1.29
C ASN A 92 14.85 11.39 -0.67
N LYS A 93 14.98 12.54 -1.35
CA LYS A 93 14.44 13.82 -0.89
C LYS A 93 13.01 14.07 -1.39
N SER A 94 12.60 13.39 -2.46
CA SER A 94 11.31 13.58 -3.11
C SER A 94 10.15 13.23 -2.18
N HIS A 95 9.06 14.02 -2.25
CA HIS A 95 7.76 13.63 -1.74
C HIS A 95 6.95 13.06 -2.92
N VAL A 96 6.62 11.79 -2.88
CA VAL A 96 5.90 11.10 -3.95
C VAL A 96 4.41 11.09 -3.66
N VAL A 97 3.58 11.58 -4.59
CA VAL A 97 2.13 11.44 -4.53
C VAL A 97 1.70 10.42 -5.58
N LEU A 98 1.18 9.29 -5.12
CA LEU A 98 0.66 8.22 -5.95
C LEU A 98 -0.74 8.56 -6.45
N ILE A 99 -0.95 8.49 -7.76
CA ILE A 99 -2.21 8.82 -8.42
C ILE A 99 -2.78 7.54 -9.04
N PRO A 100 -3.67 6.81 -8.33
CA PRO A 100 -4.44 5.73 -8.95
C PRO A 100 -5.44 6.28 -9.95
N LEU A 101 -5.98 5.44 -10.84
CA LEU A 101 -7.14 5.85 -11.66
C LEU A 101 -8.33 6.27 -10.79
N GLY A 102 -8.61 5.53 -9.73
CA GLY A 102 -9.66 5.86 -8.77
C GLY A 102 -11.05 5.34 -9.14
N ALA A 103 -11.17 4.42 -10.11
CA ALA A 103 -12.44 3.85 -10.51
C ALA A 103 -12.95 2.77 -9.53
N SER A 104 -12.05 2.12 -8.80
CA SER A 104 -12.37 0.97 -7.96
C SER A 104 -11.48 0.86 -6.72
N ALA A 105 -11.92 0.08 -5.74
CA ALA A 105 -11.09 -0.35 -4.62
C ALA A 105 -9.79 -1.05 -5.09
N GLY A 106 -9.83 -1.71 -6.26
CA GLY A 106 -8.66 -2.32 -6.88
C GLY A 106 -7.58 -1.31 -7.25
N ASP A 107 -7.97 -0.14 -7.79
CA ASP A 107 -7.02 0.93 -8.12
C ASP A 107 -6.37 1.51 -6.85
N MET A 108 -7.17 1.68 -5.77
CA MET A 108 -6.62 2.09 -4.48
C MET A 108 -5.69 1.03 -3.88
N ALA A 109 -6.01 -0.26 -4.05
CA ALA A 109 -5.13 -1.34 -3.62
C ALA A 109 -3.80 -1.34 -4.37
N VAL A 110 -3.79 -1.02 -5.67
CA VAL A 110 -2.56 -0.80 -6.45
C VAL A 110 -1.74 0.35 -5.87
N ALA A 111 -2.36 1.49 -5.58
CA ALA A 111 -1.67 2.62 -4.97
C ALA A 111 -1.12 2.26 -3.57
N ALA A 112 -1.91 1.60 -2.75
CA ALA A 112 -1.48 1.13 -1.42
C ALA A 112 -0.31 0.13 -1.51
N ARG A 113 -0.27 -0.72 -2.55
CA ARG A 113 0.84 -1.66 -2.77
C ARG A 113 2.12 -0.95 -3.17
N VAL A 114 2.05 0.07 -4.04
CA VAL A 114 3.19 0.90 -4.39
C VAL A 114 3.66 1.73 -3.19
N TYR A 115 2.72 2.27 -2.41
CA TYR A 115 3.00 2.96 -1.14
C TYR A 115 3.78 2.07 -0.18
N TRP A 116 3.30 0.85 0.08
CA TRP A 116 3.98 -0.13 0.91
C TRP A 116 5.38 -0.45 0.38
N SER A 117 5.57 -0.54 -0.94
CA SER A 117 6.88 -0.76 -1.54
C SER A 117 7.86 0.36 -1.20
N PHE A 118 7.43 1.62 -1.25
CA PHE A 118 8.26 2.75 -0.80
C PHE A 118 8.61 2.64 0.69
N LYS A 119 7.63 2.28 1.54
CA LYS A 119 7.88 2.13 2.99
C LYS A 119 8.89 1.03 3.29
N VAL A 120 8.77 -0.13 2.65
CA VAL A 120 9.73 -1.25 2.77
C VAL A 120 11.12 -0.84 2.29
N LEU A 121 11.21 0.00 1.25
CA LEU A 121 12.47 0.54 0.74
C LEU A 121 13.03 1.70 1.59
N GLY A 122 12.39 2.03 2.71
CA GLY A 122 12.86 3.06 3.64
C GLY A 122 12.51 4.48 3.24
N HIS A 123 11.53 4.68 2.34
CA HIS A 123 11.08 5.99 1.90
C HIS A 123 9.73 6.36 2.52
N ASP A 124 9.75 7.33 3.45
CA ASP A 124 8.56 7.72 4.21
C ASP A 124 7.80 8.93 3.62
N LYS A 125 8.40 9.64 2.66
CA LYS A 125 7.78 10.79 2.01
C LYS A 125 6.92 10.34 0.83
N VAL A 126 5.85 9.60 1.11
CA VAL A 126 4.91 9.10 0.12
C VAL A 126 3.48 9.33 0.58
N SER A 127 2.58 9.66 -0.35
CA SER A 127 1.16 9.89 -0.13
C SER A 127 0.33 9.25 -1.24
N ILE A 128 -0.94 8.98 -0.99
CA ILE A 128 -1.91 8.55 -2.01
C ILE A 128 -2.92 9.68 -2.20
N LEU A 129 -3.26 10.01 -3.45
CA LEU A 129 -4.37 10.91 -3.79
C LEU A 129 -5.69 10.16 -3.61
N ASP A 130 -6.51 10.60 -2.64
CA ASP A 130 -7.82 9.99 -2.35
C ASP A 130 -8.78 10.14 -3.53
N GLY A 131 -9.30 9.02 -4.04
CA GLY A 131 -10.13 8.98 -5.23
C GLY A 131 -9.37 9.15 -6.56
N GLY A 132 -8.06 9.34 -6.54
CA GLY A 132 -7.18 9.34 -7.70
C GLY A 132 -7.51 10.36 -8.78
N LEU A 133 -7.19 10.00 -10.04
CA LEU A 133 -7.43 10.85 -11.22
C LEU A 133 -8.91 11.18 -11.39
N ILE A 134 -9.82 10.23 -11.13
CA ILE A 134 -11.26 10.45 -11.26
C ILE A 134 -11.72 11.56 -10.32
N ALA A 135 -11.34 11.51 -9.03
CA ALA A 135 -11.70 12.57 -8.08
C ALA A 135 -11.14 13.94 -8.50
N TYR A 136 -9.93 13.96 -9.05
CA TYR A 136 -9.34 15.18 -9.60
C TYR A 136 -10.15 15.73 -10.77
N ALA A 137 -10.49 14.88 -11.74
CA ALA A 137 -11.23 15.26 -12.94
C ALA A 137 -12.69 15.69 -12.65
N GLU A 138 -13.34 15.05 -11.67
CA GLU A 138 -14.71 15.37 -11.25
C GLU A 138 -14.85 16.76 -10.68
N THR A 139 -13.77 17.36 -10.17
CA THR A 139 -13.82 18.77 -9.72
C THR A 139 -14.17 19.72 -10.86
N ARG A 140 -13.82 19.37 -12.11
CA ARG A 140 -13.94 20.22 -13.32
C ARG A 140 -13.25 21.60 -13.19
N LYS A 141 -12.41 21.77 -12.18
CA LYS A 141 -11.71 23.02 -11.88
C LYS A 141 -10.30 23.06 -12.43
N TYR A 142 -9.68 21.90 -12.59
CA TYR A 142 -8.27 21.76 -12.90
C TYR A 142 -8.06 21.08 -14.25
N PRO A 143 -7.05 21.50 -15.01
CA PRO A 143 -6.78 20.92 -16.33
C PRO A 143 -6.25 19.49 -16.22
N LEU A 144 -6.48 18.72 -17.29
CA LEU A 144 -5.79 17.47 -17.56
C LEU A 144 -4.83 17.67 -18.73
N GLU A 145 -3.73 16.93 -18.74
CA GLU A 145 -2.72 16.93 -19.78
C GLU A 145 -2.80 15.64 -20.62
N LYS A 146 -2.24 15.68 -21.84
CA LYS A 146 -2.11 14.55 -22.77
C LYS A 146 -0.65 14.37 -23.15
N GLY A 147 -0.32 13.19 -23.64
CA GLY A 147 1.03 12.89 -24.08
C GLY A 147 1.91 12.31 -22.97
N ASN A 148 3.21 12.37 -23.12
CA ASN A 148 4.17 11.78 -22.21
C ASN A 148 4.97 12.87 -21.50
N HIS A 149 4.98 12.85 -20.19
CA HIS A 149 5.84 13.68 -19.37
C HIS A 149 6.93 12.82 -18.71
N GLN A 150 8.16 13.30 -18.71
CA GLN A 150 9.30 12.62 -18.11
C GLN A 150 10.13 13.60 -17.27
N LEU A 151 10.55 13.16 -16.12
CA LEU A 151 11.52 13.87 -15.29
C LEU A 151 12.95 13.43 -15.61
N LYS A 152 13.92 14.28 -15.31
CA LYS A 152 15.32 13.87 -15.36
C LYS A 152 15.55 12.75 -14.34
N PRO A 153 16.25 11.67 -14.72
CA PRO A 153 16.59 10.62 -13.79
C PRO A 153 17.32 11.16 -12.54
N ALA A 154 16.98 10.58 -11.38
CA ALA A 154 17.58 10.89 -10.10
C ALA A 154 18.24 9.66 -9.48
N THR A 155 18.96 9.84 -8.39
CA THR A 155 19.50 8.73 -7.60
C THR A 155 18.60 8.45 -6.44
N PHE A 156 18.10 7.21 -6.36
CA PHE A 156 17.37 6.68 -5.21
C PHE A 156 18.20 5.57 -4.57
N LYS A 157 18.34 5.58 -3.24
CA LYS A 157 19.00 4.55 -2.45
C LYS A 157 18.07 4.02 -1.39
N ALA A 158 17.80 2.73 -1.45
CA ALA A 158 16.92 2.07 -0.50
C ALA A 158 17.62 1.84 0.84
N ASN A 159 16.84 2.00 1.91
CA ASN A 159 17.15 1.51 3.25
C ASN A 159 16.11 0.42 3.60
N TYR A 160 16.37 -0.80 3.11
CA TYR A 160 15.40 -1.90 3.15
C TYR A 160 15.03 -2.30 4.57
N ARG A 161 13.72 -2.36 4.86
CA ARG A 161 13.11 -2.70 6.15
C ARG A 161 12.54 -4.11 6.08
N ALA A 162 13.35 -5.11 6.40
CA ALA A 162 12.97 -6.52 6.33
C ALA A 162 11.77 -6.85 7.24
N GLU A 163 11.66 -6.18 8.37
CA GLU A 163 10.57 -6.34 9.33
C GLU A 163 9.18 -5.97 8.78
N MET A 164 9.13 -5.18 7.72
CA MET A 164 7.87 -4.81 7.02
C MET A 164 7.47 -5.81 5.92
N ASN A 165 8.35 -6.76 5.57
CA ASN A 165 8.12 -7.75 4.52
C ASN A 165 8.36 -9.18 5.05
N PRO A 166 7.52 -9.68 5.97
CA PRO A 166 7.66 -11.01 6.54
C PRO A 166 7.47 -12.09 5.48
N ASP A 167 8.30 -13.13 5.52
CA ASP A 167 8.11 -14.38 4.76
C ASP A 167 7.11 -15.32 5.45
N ALA A 168 6.82 -16.46 4.82
CA ALA A 168 5.83 -17.42 5.32
C ALA A 168 6.18 -17.96 6.72
N GLU A 169 7.45 -18.19 7.03
CA GLU A 169 7.87 -18.69 8.34
C GLU A 169 7.69 -17.63 9.44
N ALA A 170 8.07 -16.37 9.14
CA ALA A 170 7.85 -15.26 10.06
C ALA A 170 6.35 -15.01 10.30
N VAL A 171 5.50 -15.15 9.27
CA VAL A 171 4.03 -15.07 9.38
C VAL A 171 3.50 -16.19 10.27
N LYS A 172 3.93 -17.44 10.06
CA LYS A 172 3.55 -18.59 10.89
C LYS A 172 3.91 -18.39 12.36
N GLN A 173 5.13 -17.91 12.63
CA GLN A 173 5.57 -17.60 13.99
C GLN A 173 4.74 -16.48 14.62
N ALA A 174 4.43 -15.42 13.86
CA ALA A 174 3.59 -14.33 14.33
C ALA A 174 2.18 -14.81 14.71
N ILE A 175 1.53 -15.63 13.88
CA ILE A 175 0.21 -16.22 14.15
C ILE A 175 0.26 -17.12 15.41
N ASN A 176 1.27 -17.97 15.52
CA ASN A 176 1.47 -18.83 16.69
C ASN A 176 1.70 -18.03 17.98
N SER A 177 2.22 -16.80 17.85
CA SER A 177 2.45 -15.86 18.96
C SER A 177 1.25 -14.93 19.23
N GLY A 178 0.10 -15.18 18.59
CA GLY A 178 -1.15 -14.45 18.83
C GLY A 178 -1.42 -13.27 17.89
N ALA A 179 -0.64 -13.09 16.80
CA ALA A 179 -1.00 -12.11 15.78
C ALA A 179 -2.27 -12.55 15.04
N LEU A 180 -3.19 -11.62 14.84
CA LEU A 180 -4.41 -11.88 14.09
C LEU A 180 -4.13 -11.90 12.59
N ALA A 181 -4.43 -13.01 11.92
CA ALA A 181 -4.46 -13.09 10.47
C ALA A 181 -5.75 -12.43 9.94
N VAL A 182 -5.62 -11.45 9.04
CA VAL A 182 -6.75 -10.73 8.44
C VAL A 182 -6.80 -11.04 6.94
N ASP A 183 -7.81 -11.82 6.55
CA ASP A 183 -8.04 -12.19 5.15
C ASP A 183 -8.81 -11.09 4.42
N ASN A 184 -8.13 -10.43 3.50
CA ASN A 184 -8.70 -9.31 2.73
C ASN A 184 -9.28 -9.74 1.37
N ARG A 185 -9.48 -11.04 1.17
CA ARG A 185 -10.15 -11.62 0.00
C ARG A 185 -11.68 -11.57 0.16
N THR A 186 -12.35 -11.98 -0.90
CA THR A 186 -13.80 -12.18 -0.86
C THR A 186 -14.20 -13.24 0.18
N ARG A 187 -15.44 -13.14 0.68
CA ARG A 187 -15.96 -14.12 1.62
C ARG A 187 -15.91 -15.55 1.08
N ALA A 188 -16.15 -15.72 -0.22
CA ALA A 188 -16.13 -17.03 -0.87
C ALA A 188 -14.71 -17.66 -0.89
N GLU A 189 -13.66 -16.85 -1.12
CA GLU A 189 -12.27 -17.32 -1.02
C GLU A 189 -11.90 -17.67 0.42
N PHE A 190 -12.29 -16.86 1.40
CA PHE A 190 -12.06 -17.10 2.83
C PHE A 190 -12.69 -18.41 3.31
N LEU A 191 -13.94 -18.68 2.93
CA LEU A 191 -14.67 -19.90 3.32
C LEU A 191 -14.13 -21.17 2.65
N GLY A 192 -13.28 -21.05 1.62
CA GLY A 192 -12.79 -22.18 0.83
C GLY A 192 -13.72 -22.62 -0.30
N ILE A 193 -14.71 -21.79 -0.66
CA ILE A 193 -15.60 -22.02 -1.82
C ILE A 193 -14.85 -21.78 -3.13
N TYR A 194 -13.98 -20.76 -3.17
CA TYR A 194 -13.09 -20.48 -4.31
C TYR A 194 -11.63 -20.65 -3.88
N LYS A 195 -10.78 -21.09 -4.81
CA LYS A 195 -9.34 -21.13 -4.66
C LYS A 195 -8.68 -20.20 -5.67
N GLY A 196 -7.51 -19.65 -5.31
CA GLY A 196 -6.81 -18.65 -6.14
C GLY A 196 -6.22 -19.23 -7.41
N GLY A 197 -5.71 -20.45 -7.36
CA GLY A 197 -5.09 -21.17 -8.47
C GLY A 197 -5.33 -22.68 -8.43
N ALA A 198 -5.12 -23.34 -9.57
CA ALA A 198 -5.36 -24.79 -9.70
C ALA A 198 -4.58 -25.65 -8.70
N LYS A 199 -3.38 -25.20 -8.32
CA LYS A 199 -2.48 -25.90 -7.39
C LYS A 199 -2.59 -25.42 -5.94
N GLU A 200 -3.43 -24.43 -5.65
CA GLU A 200 -3.59 -23.88 -4.31
C GLU A 200 -4.67 -24.64 -3.53
N ARG A 201 -4.45 -24.81 -2.24
CA ARG A 201 -5.46 -25.34 -1.33
C ARG A 201 -6.51 -24.27 -1.02
N PRO A 202 -7.81 -24.61 -0.99
CA PRO A 202 -8.86 -23.69 -0.59
C PRO A 202 -8.81 -23.39 0.90
N GLY A 203 -9.41 -22.26 1.32
CA GLY A 203 -9.49 -21.87 2.72
C GLY A 203 -8.65 -20.64 3.07
N SER A 204 -8.35 -20.49 4.35
CA SER A 204 -7.69 -19.33 4.94
C SER A 204 -6.46 -19.72 5.77
N LEU A 205 -5.65 -18.76 6.17
CA LEU A 205 -4.64 -18.96 7.20
C LEU A 205 -5.32 -19.30 8.53
N PRO A 206 -4.64 -20.04 9.44
CA PRO A 206 -5.23 -20.46 10.71
C PRO A 206 -5.75 -19.30 11.56
N GLY A 207 -6.94 -19.47 12.11
CA GLY A 207 -7.57 -18.48 13.00
C GLY A 207 -7.88 -17.13 12.36
N ALA A 208 -7.83 -17.03 11.02
CA ALA A 208 -8.06 -15.77 10.33
C ALA A 208 -9.50 -15.26 10.46
N VAL A 209 -9.65 -13.94 10.49
CA VAL A 209 -10.91 -13.23 10.28
C VAL A 209 -10.96 -12.66 8.88
N ASN A 210 -12.18 -12.48 8.33
CA ASN A 210 -12.32 -11.91 6.98
C ASN A 210 -12.77 -10.45 7.04
N LEU A 211 -11.94 -9.58 6.47
CA LEU A 211 -12.25 -8.18 6.22
C LEU A 211 -12.00 -7.89 4.73
N ASN A 212 -13.04 -7.97 3.91
CA ASN A 212 -12.91 -7.77 2.47
C ASN A 212 -12.40 -6.34 2.17
N TYR A 213 -11.36 -6.24 1.36
CA TYR A 213 -10.66 -4.98 1.07
C TYR A 213 -11.57 -3.89 0.46
N ASP A 214 -12.59 -4.26 -0.33
CA ASP A 214 -13.48 -3.32 -1.00
C ASP A 214 -14.44 -2.60 -0.04
N TRP A 215 -14.66 -3.16 1.17
CA TRP A 215 -15.43 -2.49 2.24
C TRP A 215 -14.75 -1.22 2.75
N LEU A 216 -13.46 -1.05 2.50
CA LEU A 216 -12.68 0.10 2.97
C LEU A 216 -12.90 1.35 2.10
N THR A 217 -13.55 1.19 0.96
CA THR A 217 -13.85 2.26 0.00
C THR A 217 -15.34 2.51 -0.13
N VAL A 218 -15.71 3.73 -0.45
CA VAL A 218 -17.11 4.11 -0.63
C VAL A 218 -17.70 3.35 -1.83
N ASN A 219 -18.61 2.41 -1.56
CA ASN A 219 -19.27 1.57 -2.57
C ASN A 219 -18.29 0.84 -3.53
N GLY A 220 -17.13 0.43 -3.04
CA GLY A 220 -16.11 -0.23 -3.86
C GLY A 220 -15.40 0.68 -4.87
N SER A 221 -15.59 2.00 -4.77
CA SER A 221 -14.93 3.01 -5.63
C SER A 221 -13.44 3.20 -5.27
N GLY A 222 -12.78 4.13 -5.93
CA GLY A 222 -11.41 4.54 -5.60
C GLY A 222 -11.28 5.50 -4.43
N LYS A 223 -12.37 5.83 -3.72
CA LYS A 223 -12.36 6.76 -2.60
C LYS A 223 -12.51 6.04 -1.27
N LEU A 224 -11.61 6.31 -0.33
CA LEU A 224 -11.67 5.72 1.00
C LEU A 224 -12.85 6.26 1.83
N HIS A 225 -13.36 5.43 2.73
CA HIS A 225 -14.28 5.90 3.76
C HIS A 225 -13.57 6.87 4.72
N LYS A 226 -14.36 7.76 5.34
CA LYS A 226 -13.87 8.60 6.43
C LYS A 226 -13.38 7.74 7.60
N LEU A 227 -12.43 8.25 8.36
CA LEU A 227 -11.75 7.52 9.45
C LEU A 227 -12.74 6.88 10.44
N GLU A 228 -13.83 7.59 10.76
CA GLU A 228 -14.86 7.09 11.70
C GLU A 228 -15.60 5.86 11.15
N ASN A 229 -15.88 5.85 9.84
CA ASN A 229 -16.51 4.71 9.17
C ASN A 229 -15.53 3.52 9.08
N LEU A 230 -14.24 3.79 8.79
CA LEU A 230 -13.21 2.75 8.77
C LEU A 230 -13.11 2.04 10.13
N LYS A 231 -13.13 2.79 11.24
CA LYS A 231 -13.16 2.20 12.59
C LYS A 231 -14.36 1.29 12.81
N GLN A 232 -15.56 1.71 12.36
CA GLN A 232 -16.78 0.90 12.47
C GLN A 232 -16.68 -0.37 11.61
N ILE A 233 -16.16 -0.28 10.40
CA ILE A 233 -15.96 -1.42 9.49
C ILE A 233 -14.99 -2.44 10.11
N TYR A 234 -13.88 -2.00 10.69
CA TYR A 234 -12.94 -2.89 11.39
C TYR A 234 -13.60 -3.57 12.57
N THR A 235 -14.35 -2.82 13.39
CA THR A 235 -15.10 -3.39 14.53
C THR A 235 -16.13 -4.43 14.08
N ALA A 236 -16.91 -4.11 13.04
CA ALA A 236 -17.91 -5.05 12.47
C ALA A 236 -17.27 -6.30 11.85
N GLY A 237 -16.05 -6.17 11.31
CA GLY A 237 -15.23 -7.28 10.80
C GLY A 237 -14.49 -8.07 11.89
N ASN A 238 -14.67 -7.76 13.17
CA ASN A 238 -13.94 -8.35 14.30
C ASN A 238 -12.41 -8.17 14.18
N VAL A 239 -11.96 -7.04 13.59
CA VAL A 239 -10.54 -6.69 13.49
C VAL A 239 -10.25 -5.58 14.50
N PRO A 240 -9.41 -5.84 15.53
CA PRO A 240 -8.99 -4.82 16.48
C PRO A 240 -8.29 -3.66 15.79
N LEU A 241 -8.49 -2.43 16.29
CA LEU A 241 -7.83 -1.24 15.73
C LEU A 241 -6.32 -1.19 16.06
N GLN A 242 -5.87 -1.95 17.04
CA GLN A 242 -4.49 -2.01 17.50
C GLN A 242 -4.06 -3.45 17.77
N GLY A 243 -2.76 -3.70 17.76
CA GLY A 243 -2.18 -5.00 18.05
C GLY A 243 -1.60 -5.69 16.82
N ALA A 244 -0.94 -6.83 17.04
CA ALA A 244 -0.26 -7.57 15.98
C ALA A 244 -1.25 -8.13 14.96
N GLN A 245 -1.11 -7.71 13.71
CA GLN A 245 -1.97 -8.11 12.60
C GLN A 245 -1.15 -8.47 11.36
N ILE A 246 -1.56 -9.51 10.67
CA ILE A 246 -1.01 -9.92 9.37
C ILE A 246 -2.12 -9.80 8.33
N ASN A 247 -2.07 -8.74 7.52
CA ASN A 247 -2.97 -8.57 6.40
C ASN A 247 -2.48 -9.40 5.20
N TYR A 248 -3.34 -10.22 4.64
CA TYR A 248 -3.03 -11.06 3.48
C TYR A 248 -4.21 -11.13 2.51
N CYS A 249 -3.93 -11.50 1.25
CA CYS A 249 -4.98 -11.80 0.28
C CYS A 249 -4.57 -12.99 -0.60
N HIS A 250 -4.70 -12.91 -1.92
CA HIS A 250 -4.16 -13.92 -2.83
C HIS A 250 -2.68 -13.65 -3.17
N THR A 251 -2.32 -12.41 -3.52
CA THR A 251 -0.98 -12.01 -4.02
C THR A 251 -0.50 -10.69 -3.42
N GLY A 252 -0.89 -10.33 -2.21
CA GLY A 252 -0.48 -9.12 -1.50
C GLY A 252 -1.11 -7.80 -1.98
N ASN A 253 -1.82 -7.75 -3.12
CA ASN A 253 -2.36 -6.50 -3.66
C ASN A 253 -3.54 -5.95 -2.84
N ARG A 254 -4.64 -6.73 -2.72
CA ARG A 254 -5.84 -6.32 -1.98
C ARG A 254 -5.52 -6.04 -0.50
N ALA A 255 -4.68 -6.87 0.09
CA ALA A 255 -4.22 -6.73 1.47
C ALA A 255 -3.39 -5.47 1.73
N SER A 256 -2.74 -4.91 0.69
CA SER A 256 -2.01 -3.65 0.83
C SER A 256 -2.94 -2.49 1.19
N LEU A 257 -4.18 -2.48 0.70
CA LEU A 257 -5.16 -1.45 1.06
C LEU A 257 -5.58 -1.58 2.53
N ALA A 258 -5.83 -2.81 3.01
CA ALA A 258 -6.16 -3.04 4.42
C ALA A 258 -4.98 -2.72 5.35
N TRP A 259 -3.75 -3.09 4.94
CA TRP A 259 -2.55 -2.69 5.65
C TRP A 259 -2.41 -1.16 5.71
N PHE A 260 -2.60 -0.46 4.58
CA PHE A 260 -2.53 1.00 4.53
C PHE A 260 -3.54 1.66 5.48
N VAL A 261 -4.77 1.17 5.50
CA VAL A 261 -5.79 1.67 6.43
C VAL A 261 -5.39 1.37 7.88
N SER A 262 -5.04 0.12 8.19
CA SER A 262 -4.67 -0.26 9.56
C SER A 262 -3.42 0.46 10.05
N HIS A 263 -2.33 0.38 9.28
CA HIS A 263 -1.03 0.88 9.70
C HIS A 263 -0.95 2.42 9.63
N GLU A 264 -1.32 3.00 8.48
CA GLU A 264 -1.07 4.42 8.23
C GLU A 264 -2.23 5.32 8.68
N LEU A 265 -3.50 4.89 8.51
CA LEU A 265 -4.64 5.75 8.82
C LEU A 265 -5.18 5.52 10.24
N LEU A 266 -5.23 4.27 10.71
CA LEU A 266 -5.67 3.91 12.07
C LEU A 266 -4.52 3.89 13.09
N GLY A 267 -3.26 4.02 12.62
CA GLY A 267 -2.08 4.14 13.46
C GLY A 267 -1.63 2.84 14.14
N ASN A 268 -2.03 1.67 13.63
CA ASN A 268 -1.59 0.38 14.15
C ASN A 268 -0.20 0.00 13.61
N SER A 269 0.85 0.48 14.24
CA SER A 269 2.25 0.20 13.84
C SER A 269 2.65 -1.29 13.86
N GLN A 270 1.83 -2.16 14.47
CA GLN A 270 2.06 -3.60 14.51
C GLN A 270 1.36 -4.35 13.35
N ALA A 271 0.57 -3.65 12.53
CA ALA A 271 -0.02 -4.26 11.33
C ALA A 271 1.06 -4.47 10.26
N LYS A 272 1.11 -5.69 9.71
CA LYS A 272 2.03 -6.06 8.63
C LYS A 272 1.28 -6.53 7.40
N LEU A 273 1.91 -6.39 6.25
CA LEU A 273 1.48 -7.01 4.99
C LEU A 273 2.28 -8.28 4.76
N TYR A 274 1.61 -9.39 4.49
CA TYR A 274 2.22 -10.60 3.98
C TYR A 274 2.17 -10.60 2.44
N ASP A 275 3.30 -10.29 1.81
CA ASP A 275 3.40 -10.13 0.36
C ASP A 275 3.12 -11.43 -0.41
N GLY A 276 3.66 -12.56 0.04
CA GLY A 276 3.44 -13.89 -0.55
C GLY A 276 2.00 -14.36 -0.50
N SER A 277 1.27 -13.99 0.56
CA SER A 277 -0.17 -14.24 0.73
C SER A 277 -0.55 -15.72 0.53
N THR A 278 -1.83 -16.01 0.16
CA THR A 278 -2.25 -17.41 -0.04
C THR A 278 -1.58 -18.06 -1.24
N GLN A 279 -1.09 -17.31 -2.21
CA GLN A 279 -0.36 -17.88 -3.34
C GLN A 279 0.93 -18.60 -2.89
N GLU A 280 1.64 -18.05 -1.90
CA GLU A 280 2.76 -18.71 -1.25
C GLU A 280 2.29 -19.77 -0.24
N TRP A 281 1.44 -19.37 0.69
CA TRP A 281 1.01 -20.18 1.83
C TRP A 281 0.27 -21.44 1.40
N ALA A 282 -0.72 -21.32 0.50
CA ALA A 282 -1.53 -22.45 0.08
C ALA A 282 -0.82 -23.41 -0.91
N ALA A 283 0.29 -22.98 -1.52
CA ALA A 283 1.13 -23.83 -2.35
C ALA A 283 2.06 -24.77 -1.53
N ASP A 284 2.39 -24.36 -0.30
CA ASP A 284 3.21 -25.17 0.62
C ASP A 284 2.33 -26.09 1.48
N SER A 285 2.38 -27.40 1.22
CA SER A 285 1.57 -28.40 1.95
C SER A 285 1.96 -28.52 3.43
N THR A 286 3.10 -28.02 3.87
CA THR A 286 3.58 -28.06 5.25
C THR A 286 2.96 -26.95 6.12
N LEU A 287 2.39 -25.91 5.51
CA LEU A 287 1.74 -24.83 6.18
C LEU A 287 0.26 -25.16 6.44
N PRO A 288 -0.27 -24.93 7.65
CA PRO A 288 -1.67 -25.25 7.97
C PRO A 288 -2.65 -24.32 7.26
N MET A 289 -3.84 -24.86 6.93
CA MET A 289 -4.96 -24.09 6.36
C MET A 289 -6.25 -24.43 7.12
N ASP A 290 -7.07 -23.41 7.37
CA ASP A 290 -8.44 -23.58 7.84
C ASP A 290 -9.39 -23.57 6.64
N GLN A 291 -10.30 -24.54 6.59
CA GLN A 291 -11.32 -24.64 5.55
C GLN A 291 -12.70 -24.82 6.19
N GLN A 292 -13.54 -23.80 6.06
CA GLN A 292 -14.88 -23.82 6.67
C GLN A 292 -15.90 -24.56 5.80
N VAL A 293 -15.72 -24.56 4.48
CA VAL A 293 -16.55 -25.28 3.51
C VAL A 293 -15.68 -26.24 2.73
N GLN A 294 -15.98 -27.53 2.81
CA GLN A 294 -15.23 -28.58 2.11
C GLN A 294 -15.97 -28.95 0.81
N LEU A 295 -15.39 -28.55 -0.31
CA LEU A 295 -15.88 -28.88 -1.64
C LEU A 295 -14.89 -29.79 -2.35
N SER A 296 -15.42 -30.70 -3.20
CA SER A 296 -14.60 -31.44 -4.18
C SER A 296 -14.33 -30.53 -5.39
N PHE A 297 -13.04 -30.30 -5.71
CA PHE A 297 -12.63 -29.50 -6.86
C PHE A 297 -12.02 -30.37 -7.95
#